data_f8d602be209ebcb4d76dc4a3e7414a9e
#
_entry.id   f8d602be209ebcb4d76dc4a3e7414a9e
#
_cell.length_a   1.000
_cell.length_b   1.000
_cell.length_c   1.000
_cell.angle_alpha   90.00
_cell.angle_beta   90.00
_cell.angle_gamma   90.00
#
_symmetry.space_group_name_H-M   'P 1'
#
loop_
_entity.id
_entity.type
_entity.pdbx_description
1 polymer ?
#
loop_
_entity_poly.entity_id
_entity_poly.type
_entity_poly.pdbx_seq_one_letter_code
_entity_poly.pdbx_strand_id
1 'polypeptide(L)'
;MHFKNYIILAFVILSLVSCSSNKILFKDIPENTSIKIPEAVITNGDLIDINISSLNNLSTSIFSAQQSMDKIGSIRNSEARKLDSYLVDSLGNVDIPIIGIIKASGMTCSALSESIKNDITEYVLNPNVRIKILNFRVSILGEVAKPGAFEVINQSISFIELISRAGDLKKNADPTKIMLLRNVNNKIETKYLDLTSYKFLNSEDYFLKQNDIVYVRPDNVSLAFDFGILRNTAMYSLLTTVIILLTR
;
A
#
# COMPACT_ATOMS: atom_id res chain seq x y z
N MET A 1 47.45 17.43 -39.53
CA MET A 1 46.23 16.55 -39.76
C MET A 1 45.95 15.58 -38.63
N HIS A 2 46.94 15.08 -37.89
CA HIS A 2 46.75 14.11 -36.80
C HIS A 2 46.12 14.66 -35.52
N PHE A 3 46.39 15.90 -35.15
CA PHE A 3 45.86 16.51 -33.91
C PHE A 3 44.33 16.62 -33.90
N LYS A 4 43.72 16.85 -35.05
CA LYS A 4 42.25 16.92 -35.23
C LYS A 4 41.59 15.58 -34.96
N ASN A 5 42.22 14.45 -35.34
CA ASN A 5 41.71 13.10 -35.10
C ASN A 5 41.77 12.68 -33.63
N TYR A 6 42.78 13.14 -32.86
CA TYR A 6 42.87 12.86 -31.43
C TYR A 6 41.81 13.60 -30.63
N ILE A 7 41.43 14.81 -31.01
CA ILE A 7 40.36 15.57 -30.35
C ILE A 7 39.01 14.87 -30.57
N ILE A 8 38.73 14.39 -31.78
CA ILE A 8 37.52 13.65 -32.09
C ILE A 8 37.46 12.32 -31.31
N LEU A 9 38.58 11.61 -31.23
CA LEU A 9 38.66 10.34 -30.48
C LEU A 9 38.46 10.57 -28.99
N ALA A 10 39.06 11.60 -28.40
CA ALA A 10 38.86 11.96 -26.99
C ALA A 10 37.40 12.33 -26.67
N PHE A 11 36.70 13.01 -27.58
CA PHE A 11 35.31 13.37 -27.43
C PHE A 11 34.38 12.18 -27.54
N VAL A 12 34.66 11.21 -28.41
CA VAL A 12 33.92 9.95 -28.53
C VAL A 12 34.11 9.10 -27.27
N ILE A 13 35.31 9.05 -26.69
CA ILE A 13 35.56 8.30 -25.44
C ILE A 13 34.84 8.97 -24.26
N LEU A 14 34.78 10.28 -24.19
CA LEU A 14 34.11 11.03 -23.15
C LEU A 14 32.56 10.84 -23.18
N SER A 15 32.00 10.59 -24.36
CA SER A 15 30.55 10.34 -24.52
C SER A 15 30.10 8.93 -24.11
N LEU A 16 31.03 7.98 -23.91
CA LEU A 16 30.74 6.60 -23.51
C LEU A 16 30.60 6.41 -21.98
N VAL A 17 30.89 7.43 -21.15
CA VAL A 17 30.75 7.38 -19.71
C VAL A 17 29.32 7.76 -19.31
N SER A 18 28.33 7.00 -19.80
CA SER A 18 26.96 7.09 -19.30
C SER A 18 26.77 6.01 -18.22
N CYS A 19 27.04 6.36 -17.00
CA CYS A 19 26.82 5.47 -15.85
C CYS A 19 25.34 5.51 -15.49
N SER A 20 24.55 4.54 -15.96
CA SER A 20 23.18 4.30 -15.49
C SER A 20 23.25 3.55 -14.17
N SER A 21 22.96 4.23 -13.06
CA SER A 21 22.81 3.59 -11.75
C SER A 21 21.48 2.84 -11.70
N ASN A 22 21.51 1.54 -11.90
CA ASN A 22 20.35 0.69 -11.65
C ASN A 22 20.12 0.59 -10.14
N LYS A 23 19.03 1.16 -9.64
CA LYS A 23 18.63 1.03 -8.24
C LYS A 23 17.98 -0.33 -8.06
N ILE A 24 18.71 -1.26 -7.46
CA ILE A 24 18.23 -2.60 -7.15
C ILE A 24 17.47 -2.53 -5.83
N LEU A 25 16.24 -3.04 -5.81
CA LEU A 25 15.44 -3.18 -4.59
C LEU A 25 15.95 -4.36 -3.77
N PHE A 26 15.85 -4.26 -2.45
CA PHE A 26 16.12 -5.36 -1.50
C PHE A 26 17.49 -6.02 -1.68
N LYS A 27 18.55 -5.22 -1.68
CA LYS A 27 19.92 -5.75 -1.71
C LYS A 27 20.23 -6.54 -0.44
N ASP A 28 20.98 -7.63 -0.63
CA ASP A 28 21.59 -8.40 0.45
C ASP A 28 20.57 -8.99 1.46
N ILE A 29 19.44 -9.53 0.96
CA ILE A 29 18.48 -10.23 1.80
C ILE A 29 19.12 -11.48 2.39
N PRO A 30 19.18 -11.62 3.74
CA PRO A 30 19.66 -12.83 4.37
C PRO A 30 18.76 -14.02 4.05
N GLU A 31 19.35 -15.20 3.86
CA GLU A 31 18.59 -16.43 3.77
C GLU A 31 17.74 -16.64 5.04
N ASN A 32 16.49 -17.08 4.88
CA ASN A 32 15.56 -17.36 5.98
C ASN A 32 15.12 -16.12 6.81
N THR A 33 14.92 -14.97 6.16
CA THR A 33 14.29 -13.82 6.83
C THR A 33 12.83 -14.15 7.20
N SER A 34 12.54 -14.22 8.50
CA SER A 34 11.17 -14.47 9.02
C SER A 34 10.41 -13.16 9.10
N ILE A 35 9.26 -13.07 8.43
CA ILE A 35 8.36 -11.91 8.48
C ILE A 35 7.09 -12.31 9.23
N LYS A 36 6.78 -11.63 10.34
CA LYS A 36 5.54 -11.83 11.09
C LYS A 36 4.45 -10.93 10.50
N ILE A 37 3.38 -11.54 10.00
CA ILE A 37 2.20 -10.81 9.51
C ILE A 37 1.42 -10.29 10.72
N PRO A 38 1.26 -8.96 10.88
CA PRO A 38 0.46 -8.40 11.97
C PRO A 38 -1.03 -8.56 11.66
N GLU A 39 -1.83 -8.71 12.70
CA GLU A 39 -3.28 -8.58 12.57
C GLU A 39 -3.67 -7.10 12.50
N ALA A 40 -4.69 -6.78 11.70
CA ALA A 40 -5.23 -5.43 11.65
C ALA A 40 -5.87 -5.07 12.99
N VAL A 41 -5.60 -3.85 13.44
CA VAL A 41 -6.21 -3.26 14.61
C VAL A 41 -7.39 -2.39 14.16
N ILE A 42 -8.53 -2.62 14.76
CA ILE A 42 -9.76 -1.86 14.49
C ILE A 42 -9.60 -0.42 14.98
N THR A 43 -10.02 0.52 14.16
CA THR A 43 -9.93 1.96 14.43
C THR A 43 -11.30 2.64 14.30
N ASN A 44 -11.43 3.84 14.85
CA ASN A 44 -12.65 4.63 14.73
C ASN A 44 -12.95 4.91 13.24
N GLY A 45 -14.22 4.76 12.85
CA GLY A 45 -14.66 4.89 11.46
C GLY A 45 -14.51 3.63 10.62
N ASP A 46 -14.02 2.52 11.18
CA ASP A 46 -14.02 1.25 10.49
C ASP A 46 -15.44 0.69 10.34
N LEU A 47 -15.69 0.09 9.18
CA LEU A 47 -16.88 -0.71 8.92
C LEU A 47 -16.52 -2.18 9.11
N ILE A 48 -17.15 -2.82 10.08
CA ILE A 48 -16.90 -4.22 10.40
C ILE A 48 -18.10 -5.10 10.04
N ASP A 49 -17.81 -6.21 9.38
CA ASP A 49 -18.76 -7.31 9.14
C ASP A 49 -18.62 -8.30 10.29
N ILE A 50 -19.71 -8.55 11.01
CA ILE A 50 -19.76 -9.50 12.11
C ILE A 50 -20.67 -10.63 11.69
N ASN A 51 -20.09 -11.80 11.46
CA ASN A 51 -20.83 -13.00 11.09
C ASN A 51 -20.85 -13.99 12.27
N ILE A 52 -22.04 -14.25 12.79
CA ILE A 52 -22.27 -15.19 13.89
C ILE A 52 -22.98 -16.42 13.33
N SER A 53 -22.41 -17.59 13.55
CA SER A 53 -22.95 -18.88 13.13
C SER A 53 -22.91 -19.90 14.27
N SER A 54 -23.89 -20.80 14.30
CA SER A 54 -23.96 -21.90 15.25
C SER A 54 -24.43 -23.16 14.54
N LEU A 55 -24.17 -24.32 15.14
CA LEU A 55 -24.67 -25.59 14.65
C LEU A 55 -26.21 -25.69 14.71
N ASN A 56 -26.86 -24.95 15.62
CA ASN A 56 -28.31 -24.83 15.71
C ASN A 56 -28.78 -23.57 14.97
N ASN A 57 -29.21 -23.75 13.73
CA ASN A 57 -29.65 -22.63 12.82
C ASN A 57 -30.83 -21.81 13.37
N LEU A 58 -31.64 -22.33 14.33
CA LEU A 58 -32.76 -21.62 14.91
C LEU A 58 -32.36 -20.46 15.82
N SER A 59 -31.23 -20.58 16.53
CA SER A 59 -30.75 -19.53 17.45
C SER A 59 -30.00 -18.39 16.75
N THR A 60 -29.47 -18.60 15.54
CA THR A 60 -28.72 -17.62 14.81
C THR A 60 -29.56 -16.77 13.87
N SER A 61 -30.82 -17.14 13.63
CA SER A 61 -31.76 -16.40 12.77
C SER A 61 -32.02 -14.97 13.29
N ILE A 62 -31.92 -14.76 14.60
CA ILE A 62 -32.11 -13.45 15.23
C ILE A 62 -30.94 -12.49 14.93
N PHE A 63 -29.72 -13.03 14.87
CA PHE A 63 -28.50 -12.27 14.51
C PHE A 63 -28.31 -12.13 12.99
N SER A 64 -29.00 -12.97 12.22
CA SER A 64 -28.99 -12.99 10.76
C SER A 64 -30.29 -12.49 10.13
N ALA A 65 -31.11 -11.71 10.87
CA ALA A 65 -32.42 -11.25 10.40
C ALA A 65 -32.37 -10.53 9.04
N GLN A 66 -31.24 -9.96 8.67
CA GLN A 66 -30.99 -9.38 7.35
C GLN A 66 -30.47 -10.36 6.31
N GLN A 67 -29.98 -11.56 6.70
CA GLN A 67 -29.48 -12.56 5.76
C GLN A 67 -30.55 -13.46 5.16
N SER A 68 -31.77 -13.43 5.68
CA SER A 68 -32.83 -14.38 5.32
C SER A 68 -33.53 -14.07 4.00
N MET A 69 -33.41 -12.86 3.45
CA MET A 69 -34.07 -12.49 2.18
C MET A 69 -33.22 -12.77 0.92
N ASP A 70 -31.93 -13.11 1.06
CA ASP A 70 -31.00 -13.18 -0.08
C ASP A 70 -30.59 -14.59 -0.50
N LYS A 71 -31.35 -15.64 -0.13
CA LYS A 71 -31.08 -17.01 -0.62
C LYS A 71 -31.48 -17.26 -2.08
N ILE A 72 -32.03 -16.25 -2.77
CA ILE A 72 -32.35 -16.33 -4.19
C ILE A 72 -31.41 -15.43 -4.98
N GLY A 73 -30.24 -15.98 -5.32
CA GLY A 73 -29.57 -15.74 -6.60
C GLY A 73 -29.05 -14.35 -6.93
N SER A 74 -28.46 -13.58 -6.00
CA SER A 74 -27.70 -12.43 -6.42
C SER A 74 -26.30 -12.44 -5.81
N ILE A 75 -25.32 -12.26 -6.69
CA ILE A 75 -23.94 -11.94 -6.35
C ILE A 75 -23.98 -10.67 -5.49
N ARG A 76 -23.80 -10.80 -4.17
CA ARG A 76 -23.71 -9.64 -3.27
C ARG A 76 -22.52 -8.79 -3.70
N ASN A 77 -22.80 -7.67 -4.34
CA ASN A 77 -21.82 -6.66 -4.64
C ASN A 77 -21.17 -6.19 -3.32
N SER A 78 -19.88 -5.87 -3.37
CA SER A 78 -19.12 -5.37 -2.20
C SER A 78 -19.79 -4.19 -1.49
N GLU A 79 -20.57 -3.41 -2.21
CA GLU A 79 -21.33 -2.28 -1.68
C GLU A 79 -22.55 -2.69 -0.85
N ALA A 80 -23.25 -3.75 -1.22
CA ALA A 80 -24.39 -4.26 -0.44
C ALA A 80 -23.93 -4.80 0.94
N ARG A 81 -22.75 -5.40 1.02
CA ARG A 81 -22.14 -5.82 2.31
C ARG A 81 -21.80 -4.65 3.20
N LYS A 82 -21.43 -3.48 2.66
CA LYS A 82 -21.16 -2.27 3.45
C LYS A 82 -22.41 -1.70 4.09
N LEU A 83 -23.59 -1.94 3.53
CA LEU A 83 -24.87 -1.51 4.10
C LEU A 83 -25.29 -2.30 5.33
N ASP A 84 -24.91 -3.58 5.42
CA ASP A 84 -25.23 -4.47 6.54
C ASP A 84 -24.09 -4.54 7.60
N SER A 85 -23.11 -3.62 7.52
CA SER A 85 -21.96 -3.59 8.41
C SER A 85 -22.18 -2.71 9.62
N TYR A 86 -21.40 -2.95 10.66
CA TYR A 86 -21.39 -2.16 11.88
C TYR A 86 -20.30 -1.07 11.79
N LEU A 87 -20.68 0.16 12.11
CA LEU A 87 -19.73 1.28 12.15
C LEU A 87 -19.12 1.38 13.56
N VAL A 88 -17.79 1.46 13.61
CA VAL A 88 -17.07 1.84 14.84
C VAL A 88 -17.18 3.35 15.02
N ASP A 89 -17.85 3.79 16.11
CA ASP A 89 -18.13 5.19 16.38
C ASP A 89 -16.87 6.01 16.75
N SER A 90 -17.04 7.30 16.97
CA SER A 90 -15.94 8.20 17.35
C SER A 90 -15.35 7.90 18.72
N LEU A 91 -16.11 7.23 19.59
CA LEU A 91 -15.65 6.75 20.90
C LEU A 91 -14.97 5.38 20.78
N GLY A 92 -15.00 4.75 19.61
CA GLY A 92 -14.43 3.44 19.33
C GLY A 92 -15.31 2.28 19.75
N ASN A 93 -16.60 2.49 19.85
CA ASN A 93 -17.57 1.47 20.21
C ASN A 93 -18.34 0.98 18.96
N VAL A 94 -18.90 -0.21 19.09
CA VAL A 94 -19.83 -0.82 18.13
C VAL A 94 -21.09 -1.21 18.89
N ASP A 95 -22.25 -0.85 18.33
CA ASP A 95 -23.55 -1.26 18.86
C ASP A 95 -24.03 -2.51 18.12
N ILE A 96 -24.11 -3.62 18.85
CA ILE A 96 -24.48 -4.93 18.30
C ILE A 96 -25.84 -5.32 18.91
N PRO A 97 -26.87 -5.59 18.09
CA PRO A 97 -28.17 -6.02 18.60
C PRO A 97 -28.04 -7.19 19.59
N ILE A 98 -28.82 -7.13 20.69
CA ILE A 98 -28.86 -8.12 21.77
C ILE A 98 -27.67 -8.04 22.73
N ILE A 99 -26.43 -7.79 22.22
CA ILE A 99 -25.22 -7.72 23.03
C ILE A 99 -25.04 -6.32 23.62
N GLY A 100 -25.47 -5.30 22.85
CA GLY A 100 -25.29 -3.88 23.21
C GLY A 100 -23.98 -3.30 22.74
N ILE A 101 -23.50 -2.27 23.44
CA ILE A 101 -22.33 -1.48 23.06
C ILE A 101 -21.05 -2.14 23.55
N ILE A 102 -20.15 -2.44 22.62
CA ILE A 102 -18.84 -3.05 22.89
C ILE A 102 -17.72 -2.14 22.39
N LYS A 103 -16.66 -2.03 23.18
CA LYS A 103 -15.42 -1.36 22.78
C LYS A 103 -14.69 -2.18 21.73
N ALA A 104 -14.57 -1.68 20.51
CA ALA A 104 -13.91 -2.35 19.40
C ALA A 104 -12.56 -1.70 19.01
N SER A 105 -12.46 -0.39 19.09
CA SER A 105 -11.25 0.32 18.71
C SER A 105 -10.06 -0.02 19.60
N GLY A 106 -8.91 -0.31 18.97
CA GLY A 106 -7.69 -0.79 19.64
C GLY A 106 -7.59 -2.31 19.76
N MET A 107 -8.66 -3.05 19.47
CA MET A 107 -8.66 -4.52 19.43
C MET A 107 -8.31 -5.03 18.04
N THR A 108 -7.75 -6.24 17.95
CA THR A 108 -7.69 -6.98 16.69
C THR A 108 -9.04 -7.62 16.38
N CYS A 109 -9.28 -8.00 15.12
CA CYS A 109 -10.50 -8.73 14.76
C CYS A 109 -10.64 -10.05 15.54
N SER A 110 -9.54 -10.73 15.81
CA SER A 110 -9.52 -11.96 16.60
C SER A 110 -9.91 -11.70 18.06
N ALA A 111 -9.37 -10.65 18.68
CA ALA A 111 -9.67 -10.29 20.07
C ALA A 111 -11.14 -9.87 20.24
N LEU A 112 -11.67 -9.05 19.30
CA LEU A 112 -13.08 -8.68 19.32
C LEU A 112 -14.00 -9.89 19.09
N SER A 113 -13.62 -10.79 18.20
CA SER A 113 -14.35 -12.05 17.93
C SER A 113 -14.48 -12.91 19.20
N GLU A 114 -13.40 -13.04 19.97
CA GLU A 114 -13.38 -13.78 21.23
C GLU A 114 -14.26 -13.09 22.29
N SER A 115 -14.20 -11.76 22.41
CA SER A 115 -15.06 -11.01 23.32
C SER A 115 -16.54 -11.23 23.02
N ILE A 116 -16.94 -11.01 21.75
CA ILE A 116 -18.33 -11.23 21.33
C ILE A 116 -18.77 -12.69 21.56
N LYS A 117 -17.90 -13.64 21.25
CA LYS A 117 -18.18 -15.07 21.46
C LYS A 117 -18.50 -15.37 22.92
N ASN A 118 -17.76 -14.79 23.86
CA ASN A 118 -18.00 -14.96 25.27
C ASN A 118 -19.37 -14.38 25.69
N ASP A 119 -19.69 -13.18 25.21
CA ASP A 119 -20.91 -12.45 25.54
C ASP A 119 -22.17 -13.19 25.03
N ILE A 120 -22.08 -13.84 23.85
CA ILE A 120 -23.23 -14.53 23.24
C ILE A 120 -23.38 -16.00 23.67
N THR A 121 -22.43 -16.56 24.40
CA THR A 121 -22.47 -17.98 24.82
C THR A 121 -23.71 -18.32 25.69
N GLU A 122 -24.27 -17.31 26.36
CA GLU A 122 -25.52 -17.46 27.12
C GLU A 122 -26.75 -17.61 26.21
N TYR A 123 -26.71 -17.11 24.99
CA TYR A 123 -27.82 -17.06 24.02
C TYR A 123 -27.69 -18.10 22.91
N VAL A 124 -26.46 -18.46 22.56
CA VAL A 124 -26.16 -19.32 21.41
C VAL A 124 -25.21 -20.43 21.82
N LEU A 125 -25.60 -21.66 21.56
CA LEU A 125 -24.78 -22.82 21.87
C LEU A 125 -23.64 -22.96 20.84
N ASN A 126 -22.40 -23.03 21.34
CA ASN A 126 -21.19 -23.15 20.50
C ASN A 126 -21.13 -22.12 19.37
N PRO A 127 -21.14 -20.81 19.68
CA PRO A 127 -21.11 -19.79 18.67
C PRO A 127 -19.73 -19.72 17.95
N ASN A 128 -19.77 -19.52 16.64
CA ASN A 128 -18.60 -19.18 15.84
C ASN A 128 -18.77 -17.75 15.33
N VAL A 129 -17.89 -16.85 15.78
CA VAL A 129 -17.91 -15.43 15.43
C VAL A 129 -16.76 -15.16 14.48
N ARG A 130 -17.05 -14.49 13.37
CA ARG A 130 -16.06 -14.05 12.39
C ARG A 130 -16.21 -12.57 12.14
N ILE A 131 -15.11 -11.84 12.24
CA ILE A 131 -15.08 -10.39 12.05
C ILE A 131 -14.14 -10.03 10.90
N LYS A 132 -14.57 -9.07 10.06
CA LYS A 132 -13.78 -8.52 8.98
C LYS A 132 -13.97 -7.01 8.90
N ILE A 133 -12.88 -6.28 8.63
CA ILE A 133 -12.93 -4.86 8.28
C ILE A 133 -13.24 -4.76 6.79
N LEU A 134 -14.30 -4.04 6.41
CA LEU A 134 -14.77 -3.93 5.02
C LEU A 134 -14.21 -2.73 4.28
N ASN A 135 -13.79 -1.69 4.98
CA ASN A 135 -13.30 -0.44 4.41
C ASN A 135 -11.78 -0.29 4.54
N PHE A 136 -11.05 -1.40 4.78
CA PHE A 136 -9.59 -1.34 4.82
C PHE A 136 -9.05 -0.93 3.44
N ARG A 137 -8.41 0.23 3.37
CA ARG A 137 -7.79 0.76 2.17
C ARG A 137 -6.46 1.42 2.48
N VAL A 138 -5.57 1.42 1.50
CA VAL A 138 -4.31 2.14 1.49
C VAL A 138 -4.19 2.90 0.17
N SER A 139 -3.46 4.00 0.16
CA SER A 139 -3.28 4.82 -1.04
C SER A 139 -1.82 4.87 -1.44
N ILE A 140 -1.55 4.86 -2.74
CA ILE A 140 -0.21 5.09 -3.28
C ILE A 140 -0.25 6.15 -4.37
N LEU A 141 0.66 7.10 -4.31
CA LEU A 141 0.74 8.27 -5.18
C LEU A 141 2.18 8.46 -5.69
N GLY A 142 2.35 9.28 -6.71
CA GLY A 142 3.65 9.67 -7.25
C GLY A 142 4.13 8.74 -8.36
N GLU A 143 5.42 8.39 -8.36
CA GLU A 143 6.10 7.68 -9.46
C GLU A 143 5.85 6.16 -9.41
N VAL A 144 4.60 5.75 -9.56
CA VAL A 144 4.14 4.37 -9.77
C VAL A 144 3.33 4.28 -11.06
N ALA A 145 3.20 3.08 -11.62
CA ALA A 145 2.48 2.90 -12.89
C ALA A 145 0.99 3.25 -12.76
N LYS A 146 0.34 2.88 -11.66
CA LYS A 146 -1.09 3.10 -11.39
C LYS A 146 -1.27 3.69 -9.99
N PRO A 147 -1.18 5.02 -9.83
CA PRO A 147 -1.49 5.67 -8.56
C PRO A 147 -2.99 5.54 -8.24
N GLY A 148 -3.32 5.42 -6.96
CA GLY A 148 -4.72 5.31 -6.51
C GLY A 148 -4.87 4.75 -5.12
N ALA A 149 -6.12 4.57 -4.70
CA ALA A 149 -6.49 3.88 -3.47
C ALA A 149 -6.82 2.41 -3.77
N PHE A 150 -6.29 1.50 -2.94
CA PHE A 150 -6.45 0.06 -3.08
C PHE A 150 -7.16 -0.50 -1.86
N GLU A 151 -8.27 -1.21 -2.09
CA GLU A 151 -8.97 -1.95 -1.03
C GLU A 151 -8.17 -3.22 -0.67
N VAL A 152 -8.12 -3.52 0.64
CA VAL A 152 -7.38 -4.65 1.20
C VAL A 152 -8.34 -5.66 1.80
N ILE A 153 -8.51 -6.79 1.14
CA ILE A 153 -9.50 -7.81 1.54
C ILE A 153 -9.00 -8.65 2.73
N ASN A 154 -7.71 -8.90 2.81
CA ASN A 154 -7.09 -9.81 3.79
C ASN A 154 -6.70 -9.13 5.11
N GLN A 155 -7.12 -7.89 5.34
CA GLN A 155 -6.85 -7.11 6.57
C GLN A 155 -5.36 -6.83 6.82
N SER A 156 -4.48 -7.24 5.93
CA SER A 156 -3.07 -6.90 5.95
C SER A 156 -2.56 -6.78 4.52
N ILE A 157 -1.69 -5.82 4.27
CA ILE A 157 -1.01 -5.62 3.00
C ILE A 157 0.42 -5.21 3.27
N SER A 158 1.35 -5.88 2.63
CA SER A 158 2.75 -5.47 2.69
C SER A 158 3.00 -4.30 1.73
N PHE A 159 4.04 -3.56 2.00
CA PHE A 159 4.48 -2.46 1.14
C PHE A 159 4.79 -2.94 -0.29
N ILE A 160 5.43 -4.11 -0.40
CA ILE A 160 5.76 -4.73 -1.70
C ILE A 160 4.48 -5.11 -2.46
N GLU A 161 3.50 -5.67 -1.76
CA GLU A 161 2.21 -6.02 -2.37
C GLU A 161 1.49 -4.76 -2.89
N LEU A 162 1.52 -3.65 -2.15
CA LEU A 162 0.94 -2.39 -2.62
C LEU A 162 1.63 -1.89 -3.88
N ILE A 163 2.97 -1.89 -3.93
CA ILE A 163 3.73 -1.51 -5.14
C ILE A 163 3.38 -2.42 -6.31
N SER A 164 3.30 -3.73 -6.08
CA SER A 164 2.92 -4.71 -7.11
C SER A 164 1.52 -4.43 -7.66
N ARG A 165 0.52 -4.15 -6.80
CA ARG A 165 -0.84 -3.78 -7.22
C ARG A 165 -0.87 -2.45 -8.00
N ALA A 166 0.02 -1.52 -7.65
CA ALA A 166 0.21 -0.26 -8.37
C ALA A 166 0.98 -0.41 -9.70
N GLY A 167 1.38 -1.63 -10.07
CA GLY A 167 2.05 -1.95 -11.34
C GLY A 167 3.51 -1.57 -11.38
N ASP A 168 4.18 -1.57 -10.21
CA ASP A 168 5.60 -1.29 -9.98
C ASP A 168 5.97 0.21 -9.98
N LEU A 169 7.19 0.48 -9.53
CA LEU A 169 7.80 1.80 -9.53
C LEU A 169 8.17 2.22 -10.96
N LYS A 170 7.93 3.47 -11.32
CA LYS A 170 8.43 4.00 -12.60
C LYS A 170 9.95 4.16 -12.58
N LYS A 171 10.55 4.22 -13.76
CA LYS A 171 12.00 4.42 -13.94
C LYS A 171 12.55 5.63 -13.19
N ASN A 172 11.73 6.67 -13.07
CA ASN A 172 12.09 7.93 -12.43
C ASN A 172 11.79 7.97 -10.93
N ALA A 173 11.38 6.83 -10.32
CA ALA A 173 11.12 6.75 -8.89
C ALA A 173 12.42 6.77 -8.07
N ASP A 174 12.36 7.36 -6.88
CA ASP A 174 13.40 7.26 -5.87
C ASP A 174 13.04 6.22 -4.80
N PRO A 175 13.51 4.97 -4.89
CA PRO A 175 13.18 3.93 -3.93
C PRO A 175 13.89 4.11 -2.58
N THR A 176 14.86 5.04 -2.47
CA THR A 176 15.60 5.29 -1.22
C THR A 176 14.87 6.25 -0.27
N LYS A 177 13.85 6.97 -0.77
CA LYS A 177 13.13 8.01 -0.01
C LYS A 177 11.63 7.97 -0.29
N ILE A 178 11.01 6.82 -0.08
CA ILE A 178 9.57 6.71 -0.16
C ILE A 178 8.94 7.26 1.13
N MET A 179 7.95 8.11 0.98
CA MET A 179 7.30 8.77 2.10
C MET A 179 6.03 8.00 2.49
N LEU A 180 5.95 7.58 3.74
CA LEU A 180 4.76 7.03 4.37
C LEU A 180 4.11 8.11 5.24
N LEU A 181 2.86 8.43 4.94
CA LEU A 181 2.02 9.33 5.73
C LEU A 181 1.01 8.47 6.49
N ARG A 182 1.03 8.55 7.80
CA ARG A 182 0.15 7.80 8.70
C ARG A 182 -0.57 8.74 9.66
N ASN A 183 -1.87 8.59 9.80
CA ASN A 183 -2.60 9.30 10.84
C ASN A 183 -2.47 8.55 12.16
N VAL A 184 -1.88 9.20 13.17
CA VAL A 184 -1.76 8.70 14.54
C VAL A 184 -2.35 9.74 15.47
N ASN A 185 -3.42 9.40 16.18
CA ASN A 185 -4.09 10.32 17.13
C ASN A 185 -4.44 11.69 16.51
N ASN A 186 -5.01 11.71 15.31
CA ASN A 186 -5.37 12.90 14.54
C ASN A 186 -4.17 13.80 14.14
N LYS A 187 -2.96 13.25 14.16
CA LYS A 187 -1.76 13.90 13.64
C LYS A 187 -1.17 13.09 12.50
N ILE A 188 -0.71 13.77 11.46
CA ILE A 188 -0.02 13.12 10.34
C ILE A 188 1.45 12.93 10.73
N GLU A 189 1.85 11.69 10.89
CA GLU A 189 3.25 11.30 11.01
C GLU A 189 3.80 11.00 9.62
N THR A 190 4.99 11.51 9.34
CA THR A 190 5.70 11.28 8.08
C THR A 190 6.95 10.48 8.35
N LYS A 191 7.08 9.33 7.68
CA LYS A 191 8.27 8.48 7.73
C LYS A 191 8.88 8.34 6.35
N TYR A 192 10.20 8.24 6.28
CA TYR A 192 10.92 7.97 5.03
C TYR A 192 11.47 6.56 5.06
N LEU A 193 11.18 5.80 4.03
CA LEU A 193 11.49 4.38 3.90
C LEU A 193 12.45 4.19 2.73
N ASP A 194 13.45 3.33 2.94
CA ASP A 194 14.43 2.94 1.91
C ASP A 194 14.18 1.49 1.50
N LEU A 195 13.62 1.30 0.29
CA LEU A 195 13.33 -0.03 -0.26
C LEU A 195 14.56 -0.75 -0.82
N THR A 196 15.70 -0.08 -0.92
CA THR A 196 16.93 -0.72 -1.38
C THR A 196 17.59 -1.55 -0.28
N SER A 197 17.29 -1.26 0.98
CA SER A 197 17.81 -1.96 2.15
C SER A 197 16.92 -3.10 2.60
N TYR A 198 17.50 -4.30 2.83
CA TYR A 198 16.76 -5.43 3.41
C TYR A 198 16.21 -5.14 4.81
N LYS A 199 16.80 -4.18 5.56
CA LYS A 199 16.34 -3.80 6.90
C LYS A 199 14.88 -3.34 6.90
N PHE A 200 14.41 -2.81 5.77
CA PHE A 200 13.02 -2.42 5.59
C PHE A 200 12.05 -3.60 5.79
N LEU A 201 12.42 -4.82 5.35
CA LEU A 201 11.58 -6.02 5.47
C LEU A 201 11.26 -6.38 6.93
N ASN A 202 12.15 -6.01 7.86
CA ASN A 202 12.00 -6.25 9.30
C ASN A 202 11.49 -5.01 10.07
N SER A 203 11.13 -3.94 9.36
CA SER A 203 10.59 -2.73 9.99
C SER A 203 9.11 -2.91 10.35
N GLU A 204 8.65 -2.18 11.37
CA GLU A 204 7.23 -2.11 11.74
C GLU A 204 6.36 -1.51 10.64
N ASP A 205 6.96 -0.77 9.71
CA ASP A 205 6.29 -0.08 8.62
C ASP A 205 6.26 -0.91 7.33
N TYR A 206 6.80 -2.16 7.35
CA TYR A 206 6.70 -3.08 6.23
C TYR A 206 5.25 -3.46 5.90
N PHE A 207 4.41 -3.61 6.93
CA PHE A 207 2.96 -3.76 6.77
C PHE A 207 2.27 -2.41 6.94
N LEU A 208 1.42 -2.10 5.98
CA LEU A 208 0.65 -0.87 5.97
C LEU A 208 -0.58 -0.99 6.86
N LYS A 209 -0.98 0.12 7.46
CA LYS A 209 -2.18 0.25 8.28
C LYS A 209 -3.31 0.90 7.49
N GLN A 210 -4.52 0.79 8.02
CA GLN A 210 -5.72 1.44 7.48
C GLN A 210 -5.47 2.94 7.23
N ASN A 211 -5.85 3.41 6.04
CA ASN A 211 -5.72 4.79 5.57
C ASN A 211 -4.28 5.32 5.43
N ASP A 212 -3.26 4.45 5.45
CA ASP A 212 -1.90 4.85 5.10
C ASP A 212 -1.83 5.41 3.69
N ILE A 213 -1.01 6.45 3.51
CA ILE A 213 -0.72 7.02 2.21
C ILE A 213 0.77 6.87 1.94
N VAL A 214 1.10 6.22 0.84
CA VAL A 214 2.47 6.05 0.36
C VAL A 214 2.69 7.03 -0.79
N TYR A 215 3.72 7.85 -0.70
CA TYR A 215 4.11 8.75 -1.77
C TYR A 215 5.50 8.39 -2.29
N VAL A 216 5.53 7.97 -3.54
CA VAL A 216 6.76 7.63 -4.25
C VAL A 216 7.28 8.88 -4.92
N ARG A 217 8.41 9.39 -4.43
CA ARG A 217 9.03 10.61 -4.93
C ARG A 217 9.73 10.37 -6.26
N PRO A 218 9.76 11.37 -7.17
CA PRO A 218 10.62 11.33 -8.33
C PRO A 218 12.09 11.45 -7.91
N ASP A 219 12.96 10.81 -8.66
CA ASP A 219 14.40 10.98 -8.52
C ASP A 219 14.81 12.33 -9.09
N ASN A 220 15.50 13.14 -8.29
CA ASN A 220 16.01 14.45 -8.72
C ASN A 220 16.95 14.36 -9.93
N VAL A 221 17.63 13.22 -10.10
CA VAL A 221 18.52 12.99 -11.24
C VAL A 221 17.74 12.90 -12.55
N SER A 222 16.55 12.27 -12.54
CA SER A 222 15.71 12.12 -13.74
C SER A 222 15.11 13.45 -14.19
N LEU A 223 14.70 14.30 -13.25
CA LEU A 223 14.22 15.66 -13.57
C LEU A 223 15.31 16.50 -14.22
N ALA A 224 16.57 16.36 -13.78
CA ALA A 224 17.71 17.03 -14.39
C ALA A 224 18.03 16.48 -15.80
N PHE A 225 17.78 15.18 -16.04
CA PHE A 225 18.03 14.55 -17.34
C PHE A 225 17.04 14.99 -18.42
N ASP A 226 15.76 15.18 -18.09
CA ASP A 226 14.76 15.64 -19.06
C ASP A 226 15.06 17.04 -19.59
N PHE A 227 15.58 17.94 -18.75
CA PHE A 227 16.12 19.22 -19.18
C PHE A 227 17.50 19.10 -19.87
N GLY A 228 18.29 18.11 -19.48
CA GLY A 228 19.64 17.87 -20.03
C GLY A 228 19.62 17.32 -21.45
N ILE A 229 18.65 16.51 -21.83
CA ILE A 229 18.53 15.95 -23.18
C ILE A 229 18.26 17.06 -24.19
N LEU A 230 17.34 18.00 -23.89
CA LEU A 230 17.07 19.15 -24.76
C LEU A 230 18.30 20.08 -24.92
N ARG A 231 19.05 20.30 -23.83
CA ARG A 231 20.29 21.12 -23.88
C ARG A 231 21.41 20.42 -24.65
N ASN A 232 21.55 19.11 -24.50
CA ASN A 232 22.58 18.34 -25.17
C ASN A 232 22.31 18.22 -26.68
N THR A 233 21.06 17.96 -27.09
CA THR A 233 20.73 17.92 -28.53
C THR A 233 20.99 19.27 -29.23
N ALA A 234 20.69 20.40 -28.58
CA ALA A 234 21.02 21.72 -29.09
C ALA A 234 22.56 21.94 -29.17
N MET A 235 23.33 21.50 -28.20
CA MET A 235 24.80 21.57 -28.24
C MET A 235 25.39 20.67 -29.34
N TYR A 236 24.88 19.46 -29.54
CA TYR A 236 25.33 18.57 -30.59
C TYR A 236 25.03 19.16 -31.99
N SER A 237 23.87 19.79 -32.19
CA SER A 237 23.53 20.45 -33.44
C SER A 237 24.45 21.67 -33.73
N LEU A 238 24.79 22.46 -32.73
CA LEU A 238 25.73 23.55 -32.85
C LEU A 238 27.14 23.04 -33.15
N LEU A 239 27.62 21.99 -32.47
CA LEU A 239 28.93 21.39 -32.74
C LEU A 239 29.04 20.80 -34.13
N THR A 240 28.03 20.11 -34.62
CA THR A 240 27.99 19.55 -35.97
C THR A 240 28.01 20.68 -37.03
N THR A 241 27.28 21.77 -36.78
CA THR A 241 27.28 22.94 -37.66
C THR A 241 28.65 23.63 -37.73
N VAL A 242 29.32 23.79 -36.57
CA VAL A 242 30.68 24.36 -36.51
C VAL A 242 31.70 23.45 -37.21
N ILE A 243 31.60 22.13 -37.06
CA ILE A 243 32.48 21.17 -37.72
C ILE A 243 32.30 21.23 -39.25
N ILE A 244 31.06 21.32 -39.73
CA ILE A 244 30.76 21.46 -41.16
C ILE A 244 31.34 22.77 -41.73
N LEU A 245 31.23 23.89 -40.98
CA LEU A 245 31.81 25.18 -41.38
C LEU A 245 33.33 25.17 -41.40
N LEU A 246 34.00 24.41 -40.51
CA LEU A 246 35.47 24.31 -40.47
C LEU A 246 36.05 23.30 -41.48
N THR A 247 35.22 22.44 -42.06
CA THR A 247 35.63 21.44 -43.05
C THR A 247 35.37 21.86 -44.49
N ARG A 248 34.72 23.01 -44.65
CA ARG A 248 34.49 23.63 -45.97
C ARG A 248 35.54 24.68 -46.25
#